data_27d0e42d9bde572830ea737ea06b90aa
#
_entry.id   27d0e42d9bde572830ea737ea06b90aa
#
_cell.length_a   1.000
_cell.length_b   1.000
_cell.length_c   1.000
_cell.angle_alpha   90.00
_cell.angle_beta   90.00
_cell.angle_gamma   90.00
#
_symmetry.space_group_name_H-M   'P 1'
#
loop_
_entity.id
_entity.type
_entity.pdbx_description
1 polymer ?
#
loop_
_entity_poly.entity_id
_entity_poly.type
_entity_poly.pdbx_seq_one_letter_code
_entity_poly.pdbx_strand_id
1 'polypeptide(L)'
;MFARSAAMALLSAPVVQPAAAPSEPAKAAAGVKEVIGHMGSCGDRPGNTLASIRRAIAAKAHVAEVDVRTTKDGVLVCLHDPEVDRTTDGTGKVAELTLAEVKKLDAGAKFDAKFKGERVPTLREVLELAKGKIGVMIDLKEDDELYAKMIAGEVREYGEPKRLVLGVRSAEHAKQFRKLLSEARQIGLVPTADDIEPFAKAGVKVIRLWPKWLSDESLVPRVRELGLELHLGTGTGTKAEVLPLLAHKPESLSSDDPAQLLKTLGGYLGSKD
;
A
#
# COMPACT_ATOMS: atom_id res chain seq x y z
N MET A 1 49.74 50.66 -47.68
CA MET A 1 48.29 50.49 -47.49
C MET A 1 48.01 49.03 -47.33
N PHE A 2 47.89 48.58 -46.10
CA PHE A 2 47.62 47.16 -45.78
C PHE A 2 46.17 47.02 -45.26
N ALA A 3 45.32 46.41 -46.05
CA ALA A 3 43.94 46.05 -45.61
C ALA A 3 43.95 44.84 -44.70
N ARG A 4 43.48 45.00 -43.45
CA ARG A 4 43.21 43.88 -42.52
C ARG A 4 41.81 43.35 -42.78
N SER A 5 41.75 42.09 -43.23
CA SER A 5 40.50 41.35 -43.33
C SER A 5 40.14 40.81 -41.94
N ALA A 6 38.99 41.20 -41.37
CA ALA A 6 38.46 40.69 -40.17
C ALA A 6 37.59 39.44 -40.46
N ALA A 7 38.03 38.25 -40.03
CA ALA A 7 37.25 37.05 -40.11
C ALA A 7 36.26 37.06 -38.96
N MET A 8 34.96 37.08 -39.25
CA MET A 8 33.86 36.97 -38.30
C MET A 8 33.60 35.49 -38.03
N ALA A 9 33.97 34.99 -36.84
CA ALA A 9 33.68 33.64 -36.41
C ALA A 9 32.18 33.54 -36.08
N LEU A 10 31.44 32.75 -36.84
CA LEU A 10 30.07 32.35 -36.54
C LEU A 10 30.12 31.34 -35.40
N LEU A 11 29.73 31.77 -34.20
CA LEU A 11 29.44 30.89 -33.07
C LEU A 11 28.14 30.13 -33.37
N SER A 12 28.26 28.84 -33.71
CA SER A 12 27.12 27.96 -33.83
C SER A 12 26.53 27.68 -32.41
N ALA A 13 25.27 28.03 -32.20
CA ALA A 13 24.56 27.69 -30.98
C ALA A 13 24.49 26.18 -30.83
N PRO A 14 24.59 25.65 -29.59
CA PRO A 14 24.47 24.21 -29.35
C PRO A 14 23.08 23.72 -29.76
N VAL A 15 23.04 22.72 -30.64
CA VAL A 15 21.80 22.02 -31.01
C VAL A 15 21.37 21.22 -29.79
N VAL A 16 20.32 21.67 -29.10
CA VAL A 16 19.67 20.90 -28.05
C VAL A 16 18.96 19.70 -28.72
N GLN A 17 19.54 18.52 -28.60
CA GLN A 17 18.86 17.32 -29.06
C GLN A 17 17.58 17.13 -28.24
N PRO A 18 16.41 16.82 -28.86
CA PRO A 18 15.22 16.49 -28.14
C PRO A 18 15.48 15.25 -27.29
N ALA A 19 15.01 15.28 -26.03
CA ALA A 19 15.12 14.14 -25.12
C ALA A 19 14.52 12.88 -25.78
N ALA A 20 15.23 11.76 -25.70
CA ALA A 20 14.75 10.49 -26.21
C ALA A 20 13.39 10.15 -25.59
N ALA A 21 12.47 9.58 -26.40
CA ALA A 21 11.17 9.14 -25.89
C ALA A 21 11.37 8.10 -24.77
N PRO A 22 10.58 8.17 -23.67
CA PRO A 22 10.72 7.24 -22.55
C PRO A 22 10.55 5.78 -23.00
N SER A 23 11.36 4.87 -22.40
CA SER A 23 11.24 3.43 -22.63
C SER A 23 9.89 2.89 -22.13
N GLU A 24 9.46 1.72 -22.62
CA GLU A 24 8.20 1.10 -22.16
C GLU A 24 8.17 0.89 -20.63
N PRO A 25 9.23 0.37 -19.94
CA PRO A 25 9.26 0.33 -18.49
C PRO A 25 9.14 1.70 -17.81
N ALA A 26 9.73 2.76 -18.39
CA ALA A 26 9.61 4.10 -17.85
C ALA A 26 8.18 4.65 -17.96
N LYS A 27 7.50 4.42 -19.10
CA LYS A 27 6.08 4.78 -19.27
C LYS A 27 5.17 4.03 -18.27
N ALA A 28 5.43 2.73 -18.07
CA ALA A 28 4.68 1.92 -17.13
C ALA A 28 4.92 2.35 -15.68
N ALA A 29 6.17 2.66 -15.30
CA ALA A 29 6.50 3.21 -13.99
C ALA A 29 5.83 4.57 -13.73
N ALA A 30 5.75 5.44 -14.75
CA ALA A 30 5.02 6.71 -14.67
C ALA A 30 3.50 6.51 -14.49
N GLY A 31 2.97 5.36 -14.87
CA GLY A 31 1.57 4.99 -14.66
C GLY A 31 1.24 4.57 -13.23
N VAL A 32 2.24 4.22 -12.42
CA VAL A 32 2.04 3.86 -10.99
C VAL A 32 1.76 5.13 -10.20
N LYS A 33 0.51 5.32 -9.81
CA LYS A 33 0.03 6.51 -9.09
C LYS A 33 0.23 6.40 -7.59
N GLU A 34 0.31 5.17 -7.06
CA GLU A 34 0.31 4.92 -5.62
C GLU A 34 1.23 3.78 -5.22
N VAL A 35 2.04 4.02 -4.19
CA VAL A 35 2.86 3.02 -3.50
C VAL A 35 2.31 2.82 -2.10
N ILE A 36 1.98 1.57 -1.77
CA ILE A 36 1.41 1.15 -0.48
C ILE A 36 2.49 0.36 0.28
N GLY A 37 2.81 0.78 1.49
CA GLY A 37 3.67 0.00 2.38
C GLY A 37 2.88 -1.12 3.06
N HIS A 38 3.20 -2.37 2.77
CA HIS A 38 2.55 -3.56 3.33
C HIS A 38 2.88 -3.70 4.82
N MET A 39 1.85 -3.80 5.66
CA MET A 39 1.96 -3.74 7.13
C MET A 39 2.87 -2.57 7.58
N GLY A 40 2.78 -1.42 6.89
CA GLY A 40 3.68 -0.29 7.01
C GLY A 40 4.94 -0.44 6.15
N SER A 41 5.97 -1.06 6.68
CA SER A 41 7.25 -1.41 6.01
C SER A 41 7.78 -2.69 6.64
N CYS A 42 7.11 -3.82 6.38
CA CYS A 42 7.37 -5.07 7.10
C CYS A 42 8.66 -5.79 6.65
N GLY A 43 9.29 -5.34 5.58
CA GLY A 43 10.57 -5.88 5.13
C GLY A 43 11.76 -5.46 5.98
N ASP A 44 11.69 -4.32 6.66
CA ASP A 44 12.79 -3.80 7.49
C ASP A 44 12.35 -3.38 8.91
N ARG A 45 11.07 -3.53 9.25
CA ARG A 45 10.47 -3.24 10.56
C ARG A 45 9.45 -4.32 10.93
N PRO A 46 9.18 -4.56 12.22
CA PRO A 46 8.09 -5.46 12.61
C PRO A 46 6.77 -4.94 12.05
N GLY A 47 6.12 -5.73 11.20
CA GLY A 47 4.89 -5.36 10.51
C GLY A 47 3.74 -5.06 11.47
N ASN A 48 2.79 -4.21 11.05
CA ASN A 48 1.65 -3.79 11.86
C ASN A 48 2.03 -3.09 13.18
N THR A 49 3.23 -2.49 13.30
CA THR A 49 3.66 -1.72 14.46
C THR A 49 3.79 -0.24 14.13
N LEU A 50 3.84 0.62 15.16
CA LEU A 50 4.08 2.04 14.92
C LEU A 50 5.47 2.30 14.32
N ALA A 51 6.46 1.41 14.58
CA ALA A 51 7.77 1.49 13.95
C ALA A 51 7.70 1.31 12.43
N SER A 52 6.91 0.34 11.93
CA SER A 52 6.72 0.11 10.50
C SER A 52 5.97 1.25 9.82
N ILE A 53 4.96 1.82 10.48
CA ILE A 53 4.22 2.98 9.96
C ILE A 53 5.12 4.22 9.89
N ARG A 54 5.92 4.51 10.93
CA ARG A 54 6.92 5.61 10.89
C ARG A 54 7.92 5.42 9.75
N ARG A 55 8.30 4.18 9.45
CA ARG A 55 9.21 3.87 8.36
C ARG A 55 8.57 4.13 6.99
N ALA A 56 7.31 3.76 6.79
CA ALA A 56 6.56 4.06 5.57
C ALA A 56 6.40 5.58 5.36
N ILE A 57 6.12 6.34 6.44
CA ILE A 57 6.09 7.81 6.40
C ILE A 57 7.46 8.37 5.99
N ALA A 58 8.54 7.91 6.61
CA ALA A 58 9.89 8.36 6.30
C ALA A 58 10.32 8.02 4.87
N ALA A 59 9.86 6.90 4.32
CA ALA A 59 10.04 6.50 2.94
C ALA A 59 9.23 7.35 1.96
N LYS A 60 8.29 8.18 2.44
CA LYS A 60 7.33 8.94 1.61
C LYS A 60 6.41 8.02 0.78
N ALA A 61 6.06 6.86 1.31
CA ALA A 61 4.99 6.06 0.73
C ALA A 61 3.67 6.86 0.69
N HIS A 62 2.81 6.55 -0.26
CA HIS A 62 1.52 7.25 -0.39
C HIS A 62 0.52 6.77 0.67
N VAL A 63 0.56 5.47 0.98
CA VAL A 63 -0.34 4.78 1.92
C VAL A 63 0.46 3.78 2.73
N ALA A 64 0.16 3.64 4.03
CA ALA A 64 0.60 2.54 4.88
C ALA A 64 -0.59 1.60 5.11
N GLU A 65 -0.40 0.34 4.81
CA GLU A 65 -1.43 -0.68 5.03
C GLU A 65 -1.26 -1.30 6.42
N VAL A 66 -2.38 -1.64 7.06
CA VAL A 66 -2.46 -2.37 8.32
C VAL A 66 -3.62 -3.36 8.32
N ASP A 67 -3.41 -4.49 8.96
CA ASP A 67 -4.41 -5.52 9.21
C ASP A 67 -5.13 -5.23 10.52
N VAL A 68 -6.46 -5.26 10.56
CA VAL A 68 -7.19 -4.90 11.77
C VAL A 68 -8.07 -6.04 12.28
N ARG A 69 -7.99 -6.29 13.59
CA ARG A 69 -8.77 -7.30 14.34
C ARG A 69 -9.33 -6.73 15.62
N THR A 70 -10.29 -7.43 16.21
CA THR A 70 -10.98 -7.06 17.43
C THR A 70 -10.48 -7.87 18.62
N THR A 71 -10.18 -7.22 19.75
CA THR A 71 -9.88 -7.85 21.03
C THR A 71 -11.15 -8.34 21.74
N LYS A 72 -10.99 -9.15 22.79
CA LYS A 72 -12.08 -9.66 23.64
C LYS A 72 -12.99 -8.56 24.20
N ASP A 73 -12.40 -7.42 24.55
CA ASP A 73 -13.09 -6.26 25.11
C ASP A 73 -13.49 -5.22 24.06
N GLY A 74 -13.49 -5.62 22.76
CA GLY A 74 -14.05 -4.82 21.67
C GLY A 74 -13.17 -3.66 21.24
N VAL A 75 -11.83 -3.75 21.30
CA VAL A 75 -10.91 -2.72 20.81
C VAL A 75 -10.25 -3.20 19.53
N LEU A 76 -10.15 -2.30 18.54
CA LEU A 76 -9.49 -2.57 17.27
C LEU A 76 -7.96 -2.46 17.41
N VAL A 77 -7.25 -3.54 17.08
CA VAL A 77 -5.77 -3.65 17.14
C VAL A 77 -5.21 -4.07 15.78
N CYS A 78 -3.95 -3.73 15.51
CA CYS A 78 -3.30 -4.04 14.24
C CYS A 78 -2.52 -5.34 14.35
N LEU A 79 -3.06 -6.41 13.76
CA LEU A 79 -2.45 -7.73 13.71
C LEU A 79 -2.97 -8.54 12.51
N HIS A 80 -2.08 -9.20 11.78
CA HIS A 80 -2.46 -9.98 10.60
C HIS A 80 -3.21 -11.27 10.96
N ASP A 81 -2.61 -12.11 11.81
CA ASP A 81 -3.14 -13.42 12.15
C ASP A 81 -4.23 -13.34 13.22
N PRO A 82 -5.13 -14.30 13.30
CA PRO A 82 -6.08 -14.40 14.41
C PRO A 82 -5.40 -14.71 15.75
N GLU A 83 -4.20 -15.30 15.73
CA GLU A 83 -3.35 -15.58 16.89
C GLU A 83 -2.20 -14.58 17.00
N VAL A 84 -1.76 -14.28 18.23
CA VAL A 84 -0.64 -13.36 18.50
C VAL A 84 0.74 -14.03 18.37
N ASP A 85 0.79 -15.35 18.25
CA ASP A 85 1.96 -16.20 18.42
C ASP A 85 3.08 -15.92 17.43
N ARG A 86 2.75 -15.65 16.15
CA ARG A 86 3.76 -15.50 15.09
C ARG A 86 4.60 -14.25 15.25
N THR A 87 3.99 -13.15 15.66
CA THR A 87 4.63 -11.83 15.64
C THR A 87 4.89 -11.23 17.02
N THR A 88 4.41 -11.89 18.10
CA THR A 88 4.63 -11.41 19.48
C THR A 88 5.25 -12.50 20.36
N ASP A 89 5.66 -12.15 21.56
CA ASP A 89 6.16 -13.07 22.60
C ASP A 89 5.03 -13.78 23.37
N GLY A 90 3.75 -13.48 23.06
CA GLY A 90 2.59 -14.13 23.65
C GLY A 90 2.04 -15.29 22.84
N THR A 91 0.92 -15.86 23.33
CA THR A 91 0.17 -16.96 22.70
C THR A 91 -1.32 -16.75 22.81
N GLY A 92 -2.09 -17.33 21.89
CA GLY A 92 -3.55 -17.34 21.89
C GLY A 92 -4.18 -16.38 20.88
N LYS A 93 -5.52 -16.43 20.82
CA LYS A 93 -6.29 -15.64 19.84
C LYS A 93 -6.51 -14.21 20.33
N VAL A 94 -6.36 -13.25 19.40
CA VAL A 94 -6.66 -11.83 19.68
C VAL A 94 -8.06 -11.65 20.27
N ALA A 95 -9.06 -12.33 19.72
CA ALA A 95 -10.45 -12.26 20.19
C ALA A 95 -10.68 -12.83 21.62
N GLU A 96 -9.70 -13.52 22.20
CA GLU A 96 -9.75 -14.06 23.56
C GLU A 96 -8.94 -13.22 24.56
N LEU A 97 -8.14 -12.25 24.08
CA LEU A 97 -7.30 -11.35 24.87
C LEU A 97 -7.93 -9.96 24.97
N THR A 98 -7.88 -9.38 26.16
CA THR A 98 -8.21 -7.95 26.35
C THR A 98 -7.13 -7.04 25.79
N LEU A 99 -7.48 -5.78 25.52
CA LEU A 99 -6.48 -4.78 25.12
C LEU A 99 -5.30 -4.69 26.12
N ALA A 100 -5.60 -4.75 27.41
CA ALA A 100 -4.58 -4.68 28.46
C ALA A 100 -3.58 -5.86 28.39
N GLU A 101 -4.03 -7.04 27.97
CA GLU A 101 -3.18 -8.21 27.73
C GLU A 101 -2.39 -8.04 26.43
N VAL A 102 -3.03 -7.67 25.34
CA VAL A 102 -2.37 -7.42 24.04
C VAL A 102 -1.27 -6.35 24.16
N LYS A 103 -1.50 -5.28 24.92
CA LYS A 103 -0.53 -4.21 25.13
C LYS A 103 0.71 -4.62 25.93
N LYS A 104 0.70 -5.75 26.61
CA LYS A 104 1.90 -6.30 27.30
C LYS A 104 2.83 -7.03 26.35
N LEU A 105 2.32 -7.51 25.22
CA LEU A 105 3.06 -8.32 24.27
C LEU A 105 4.16 -7.50 23.57
N ASP A 106 5.31 -8.14 23.40
CA ASP A 106 6.42 -7.59 22.59
C ASP A 106 6.23 -8.04 21.13
N ALA A 107 5.89 -7.07 20.25
CA ALA A 107 5.69 -7.28 18.82
C ALA A 107 6.95 -7.01 17.98
N GLY A 108 8.09 -6.74 18.60
CA GLY A 108 9.30 -6.36 17.90
C GLY A 108 10.44 -7.36 18.03
N ALA A 109 10.63 -7.97 19.22
CA ALA A 109 11.78 -8.81 19.53
C ALA A 109 11.91 -10.04 18.61
N LYS A 110 10.80 -10.62 18.16
CA LYS A 110 10.81 -11.76 17.21
C LYS A 110 11.26 -11.34 15.81
N PHE A 111 11.08 -10.09 15.42
CA PHE A 111 11.56 -9.58 14.15
C PHE A 111 13.08 -9.31 14.20
N ASP A 112 13.52 -8.53 15.18
CA ASP A 112 14.94 -8.22 15.43
C ASP A 112 15.07 -7.66 16.85
N ALA A 113 16.10 -8.07 17.60
CA ALA A 113 16.34 -7.65 18.98
C ALA A 113 16.36 -6.12 19.18
N LYS A 114 16.75 -5.34 18.15
CA LYS A 114 16.73 -3.87 18.18
C LYS A 114 15.34 -3.27 18.30
N PHE A 115 14.27 -4.03 17.99
CA PHE A 115 12.88 -3.61 18.12
C PHE A 115 12.20 -4.14 19.38
N LYS A 116 12.96 -4.77 20.27
CA LYS A 116 12.43 -5.21 21.56
C LYS A 116 11.71 -4.06 22.26
N GLY A 117 10.49 -4.32 22.72
CA GLY A 117 9.66 -3.33 23.37
C GLY A 117 8.60 -2.67 22.46
N GLU A 118 8.65 -2.90 21.12
CA GLU A 118 7.53 -2.52 20.26
C GLU A 118 6.26 -3.26 20.71
N ARG A 119 5.13 -2.55 20.61
CA ARG A 119 3.83 -3.07 21.04
C ARG A 119 2.89 -3.22 19.86
N VAL A 120 1.91 -4.12 20.00
CA VAL A 120 0.76 -4.16 19.07
C VAL A 120 -0.01 -2.84 19.21
N PRO A 121 -0.15 -2.03 18.15
CA PRO A 121 -0.89 -0.78 18.23
C PRO A 121 -2.39 -1.02 18.09
N THR A 122 -3.18 -0.11 18.65
CA THR A 122 -4.58 0.04 18.28
C THR A 122 -4.71 0.71 16.92
N LEU A 123 -5.86 0.53 16.25
CA LEU A 123 -6.16 1.26 15.02
C LEU A 123 -6.10 2.77 15.26
N ARG A 124 -6.64 3.26 16.38
CA ARG A 124 -6.57 4.66 16.78
C ARG A 124 -5.14 5.20 16.78
N GLU A 125 -4.20 4.51 17.45
CA GLU A 125 -2.79 4.94 17.49
C GLU A 125 -2.17 5.05 16.10
N VAL A 126 -2.53 4.15 15.18
CA VAL A 126 -2.08 4.21 13.77
C VAL A 126 -2.70 5.40 13.05
N LEU A 127 -4.00 5.61 13.17
CA LEU A 127 -4.72 6.72 12.53
C LEU A 127 -4.18 8.08 13.01
N GLU A 128 -3.99 8.24 14.32
CA GLU A 128 -3.41 9.47 14.91
C GLU A 128 -1.96 9.71 14.42
N LEU A 129 -1.14 8.65 14.34
CA LEU A 129 0.23 8.76 13.82
C LEU A 129 0.26 9.16 12.34
N ALA A 130 -0.64 8.61 11.52
CA ALA A 130 -0.70 8.80 10.07
C ALA A 130 -1.27 10.16 9.68
N LYS A 131 -2.14 10.75 10.51
CA LYS A 131 -2.91 11.96 10.23
C LYS A 131 -2.04 13.10 9.70
N GLY A 132 -2.40 13.65 8.53
CA GLY A 132 -1.66 14.70 7.84
C GLY A 132 -0.34 14.26 7.19
N LYS A 133 0.11 13.01 7.36
CA LYS A 133 1.42 12.54 6.91
C LYS A 133 1.35 11.48 5.80
N ILE A 134 0.47 10.48 5.95
CA ILE A 134 0.34 9.35 5.03
C ILE A 134 -1.11 8.88 4.98
N GLY A 135 -1.58 8.33 3.85
CA GLY A 135 -2.85 7.61 3.80
C GLY A 135 -2.77 6.30 4.58
N VAL A 136 -3.91 5.77 5.02
CA VAL A 136 -3.98 4.47 5.67
C VAL A 136 -4.84 3.53 4.84
N MET A 137 -4.35 2.33 4.59
CA MET A 137 -5.17 1.22 4.08
C MET A 137 -5.45 0.27 5.24
N ILE A 138 -6.71 -0.05 5.44
CA ILE A 138 -7.15 -1.06 6.41
C ILE A 138 -7.50 -2.33 5.64
N ASP A 139 -6.73 -3.40 5.82
CA ASP A 139 -7.14 -4.75 5.44
C ASP A 139 -8.11 -5.28 6.50
N LEU A 140 -9.37 -5.39 6.09
CA LEU A 140 -10.47 -5.78 6.96
C LEU A 140 -10.44 -7.30 7.19
N LYS A 141 -10.14 -7.73 8.42
CA LYS A 141 -9.97 -9.14 8.78
C LYS A 141 -11.24 -9.82 9.29
N GLU A 142 -12.26 -9.03 9.58
CA GLU A 142 -13.56 -9.49 10.10
C GLU A 142 -14.68 -8.91 9.22
N ASP A 143 -15.86 -9.54 9.21
CA ASP A 143 -16.94 -9.23 8.26
C ASP A 143 -18.28 -8.90 8.95
N ASP A 144 -18.34 -8.91 10.28
CA ASP A 144 -19.56 -8.59 11.00
C ASP A 144 -19.89 -7.08 11.04
N GLU A 145 -21.17 -6.80 11.30
CA GLU A 145 -21.69 -5.41 11.26
C GLU A 145 -21.12 -4.55 12.39
N LEU A 146 -20.84 -5.13 13.56
CA LEU A 146 -20.29 -4.38 14.69
C LEU A 146 -18.86 -3.93 14.38
N TYR A 147 -18.03 -4.85 13.87
CA TYR A 147 -16.68 -4.55 13.43
C TYR A 147 -16.67 -3.40 12.40
N ALA A 148 -17.55 -3.47 11.39
CA ALA A 148 -17.63 -2.42 10.37
C ALA A 148 -18.01 -1.05 10.97
N LYS A 149 -18.94 -1.01 11.94
CA LYS A 149 -19.32 0.23 12.65
C LYS A 149 -18.17 0.77 13.50
N MET A 150 -17.40 -0.11 14.17
CA MET A 150 -16.24 0.27 14.96
C MET A 150 -15.13 0.88 14.09
N ILE A 151 -14.79 0.23 12.96
CA ILE A 151 -13.83 0.80 11.97
C ILE A 151 -14.29 2.19 11.51
N ALA A 152 -15.57 2.31 11.15
CA ALA A 152 -16.09 3.60 10.67
C ALA A 152 -16.07 4.68 11.76
N GLY A 153 -16.32 4.33 13.02
CA GLY A 153 -16.22 5.21 14.18
C GLY A 153 -14.80 5.74 14.38
N GLU A 154 -13.83 4.84 14.51
CA GLU A 154 -12.41 5.18 14.69
C GLU A 154 -11.89 6.07 13.55
N VAL A 155 -12.24 5.74 12.29
CA VAL A 155 -11.79 6.52 11.13
C VAL A 155 -12.36 7.93 11.13
N ARG A 156 -13.63 8.11 11.50
CA ARG A 156 -14.26 9.45 11.56
C ARG A 156 -13.67 10.31 12.68
N GLU A 157 -13.35 9.72 13.80
CA GLU A 157 -12.89 10.44 14.99
C GLU A 157 -11.39 10.76 14.93
N TYR A 158 -10.58 9.77 14.55
CA TYR A 158 -9.12 9.86 14.64
C TYR A 158 -8.42 9.94 13.30
N GLY A 159 -9.06 9.47 12.21
CA GLY A 159 -8.48 9.36 10.88
C GLY A 159 -8.82 10.50 9.93
N GLU A 160 -8.61 10.22 8.65
CA GLU A 160 -8.92 11.09 7.51
C GLU A 160 -9.66 10.27 6.44
N PRO A 161 -11.02 10.24 6.44
CA PRO A 161 -11.78 9.37 5.53
C PRO A 161 -11.41 9.50 4.06
N LYS A 162 -11.10 10.71 3.58
CA LYS A 162 -10.68 10.96 2.17
C LYS A 162 -9.33 10.36 1.81
N ARG A 163 -8.49 10.10 2.80
CA ARG A 163 -7.15 9.48 2.61
C ARG A 163 -7.14 8.00 3.02
N LEU A 164 -8.32 7.47 3.38
CA LEU A 164 -8.47 6.07 3.73
C LEU A 164 -8.65 5.21 2.48
N VAL A 165 -8.07 4.03 2.53
CA VAL A 165 -8.32 2.92 1.61
C VAL A 165 -8.82 1.73 2.42
N LEU A 166 -9.85 1.06 1.94
CA LEU A 166 -10.39 -0.15 2.57
C LEU A 166 -10.10 -1.35 1.68
N GLY A 167 -9.38 -2.32 2.21
CA GLY A 167 -9.18 -3.63 1.61
C GLY A 167 -10.41 -4.50 1.87
N VAL A 168 -11.36 -4.50 0.92
CA VAL A 168 -12.63 -5.24 1.05
C VAL A 168 -12.53 -6.63 0.47
N ARG A 169 -13.14 -7.63 1.15
CA ARG A 169 -12.99 -9.05 0.82
C ARG A 169 -14.26 -9.69 0.25
N SER A 170 -15.38 -8.95 0.16
CA SER A 170 -16.59 -9.35 -0.54
C SER A 170 -17.32 -8.16 -1.12
N ALA A 171 -18.22 -8.40 -2.10
CA ALA A 171 -19.07 -7.38 -2.68
C ALA A 171 -20.03 -6.77 -1.63
N GLU A 172 -20.50 -7.58 -0.68
CA GLU A 172 -21.35 -7.15 0.43
C GLU A 172 -20.57 -6.24 1.38
N HIS A 173 -19.36 -6.60 1.72
CA HIS A 173 -18.44 -5.78 2.52
C HIS A 173 -18.19 -4.41 1.85
N ALA A 174 -17.97 -4.43 0.52
CA ALA A 174 -17.80 -3.19 -0.25
C ALA A 174 -19.04 -2.28 -0.18
N LYS A 175 -20.25 -2.84 -0.32
CA LYS A 175 -21.51 -2.10 -0.21
C LYS A 175 -21.75 -1.55 1.20
N GLN A 176 -21.43 -2.33 2.22
CA GLN A 176 -21.55 -1.94 3.63
C GLN A 176 -20.66 -0.72 3.94
N PHE A 177 -19.38 -0.80 3.62
CA PHE A 177 -18.44 0.29 3.87
C PHE A 177 -18.69 1.52 3.01
N ARG A 178 -19.24 1.37 1.81
CA ARG A 178 -19.67 2.52 1.01
C ARG A 178 -20.78 3.33 1.71
N LYS A 179 -21.68 2.68 2.45
CA LYS A 179 -22.68 3.37 3.27
C LYS A 179 -22.09 4.02 4.52
N LEU A 180 -21.13 3.33 5.16
CA LEU A 180 -20.52 3.79 6.40
C LEU A 180 -19.44 4.85 6.16
N LEU A 181 -18.61 4.73 5.12
CA LEU A 181 -17.46 5.59 4.81
C LEU A 181 -17.44 5.90 3.32
N SER A 182 -18.43 6.68 2.84
CA SER A 182 -18.60 6.99 1.41
C SER A 182 -17.40 7.72 0.79
N GLU A 183 -16.60 8.42 1.57
CA GLU A 183 -15.42 9.16 1.11
C GLU A 183 -14.18 8.27 0.98
N ALA A 184 -14.16 7.09 1.62
CA ALA A 184 -13.03 6.17 1.57
C ALA A 184 -12.99 5.43 0.22
N ARG A 185 -11.79 5.28 -0.33
CA ARG A 185 -11.55 4.43 -1.50
C ARG A 185 -11.56 2.96 -1.08
N GLN A 186 -11.79 2.08 -2.05
CA GLN A 186 -11.81 0.64 -1.82
C GLN A 186 -10.90 -0.08 -2.81
N ILE A 187 -10.13 -1.05 -2.31
CA ILE A 187 -9.41 -2.04 -3.11
C ILE A 187 -10.07 -3.40 -2.85
N GLY A 188 -10.52 -4.06 -3.91
CA GLY A 188 -11.05 -5.42 -3.84
C GLY A 188 -9.93 -6.43 -3.67
N LEU A 189 -9.82 -7.03 -2.49
CA LEU A 189 -8.94 -8.16 -2.19
C LEU A 189 -9.68 -9.45 -2.56
N VAL A 190 -9.89 -9.66 -3.87
CA VAL A 190 -10.79 -10.70 -4.37
C VAL A 190 -10.29 -12.10 -3.98
N PRO A 191 -11.18 -12.96 -3.40
CA PRO A 191 -10.82 -14.32 -3.02
C PRO A 191 -10.56 -15.22 -4.23
N THR A 192 -11.35 -15.06 -5.29
CA THR A 192 -11.24 -15.80 -6.55
C THR A 192 -11.36 -14.88 -7.76
N ALA A 193 -10.95 -15.33 -8.93
CA ALA A 193 -11.09 -14.57 -10.17
C ALA A 193 -12.56 -14.28 -10.53
N ASP A 194 -13.49 -15.14 -10.11
CA ASP A 194 -14.92 -14.97 -10.38
C ASP A 194 -15.54 -13.81 -9.57
N ASP A 195 -14.89 -13.40 -8.49
CA ASP A 195 -15.34 -12.28 -7.66
C ASP A 195 -15.05 -10.90 -8.30
N ILE A 196 -14.23 -10.79 -9.34
CA ILE A 196 -13.86 -9.50 -9.98
C ILE A 196 -15.10 -8.73 -10.41
N GLU A 197 -16.03 -9.38 -11.14
CA GLU A 197 -17.25 -8.73 -11.63
C GLU A 197 -18.24 -8.37 -10.50
N PRO A 198 -18.52 -9.24 -9.50
CA PRO A 198 -19.26 -8.87 -8.29
C PRO A 198 -18.73 -7.63 -7.58
N PHE A 199 -17.40 -7.50 -7.42
CA PHE A 199 -16.78 -6.31 -6.81
C PHE A 199 -16.97 -5.06 -7.68
N ALA A 200 -16.80 -5.17 -9.02
CA ALA A 200 -17.08 -4.07 -9.95
C ALA A 200 -18.52 -3.59 -9.84
N LYS A 201 -19.50 -4.52 -9.83
CA LYS A 201 -20.92 -4.23 -9.63
C LYS A 201 -21.23 -3.60 -8.26
N ALA A 202 -20.48 -3.95 -7.23
CA ALA A 202 -20.54 -3.29 -5.93
C ALA A 202 -19.89 -1.90 -5.93
N GLY A 203 -19.29 -1.48 -7.06
CA GLY A 203 -18.71 -0.14 -7.27
C GLY A 203 -17.27 0.00 -6.79
N VAL A 204 -16.56 -1.09 -6.49
CA VAL A 204 -15.10 -1.09 -6.28
C VAL A 204 -14.43 -0.66 -7.57
N LYS A 205 -13.40 0.17 -7.48
CA LYS A 205 -12.69 0.72 -8.64
C LYS A 205 -11.30 0.15 -8.85
N VAL A 206 -10.73 -0.46 -7.82
CA VAL A 206 -9.37 -1.04 -7.85
C VAL A 206 -9.46 -2.50 -7.45
N ILE A 207 -8.87 -3.39 -8.24
CA ILE A 207 -8.81 -4.83 -7.95
C ILE A 207 -7.36 -5.24 -7.71
N ARG A 208 -7.12 -5.95 -6.62
CA ARG A 208 -5.85 -6.63 -6.38
C ARG A 208 -5.87 -8.00 -7.06
N LEU A 209 -4.97 -8.21 -8.03
CA LEU A 209 -4.63 -9.54 -8.49
C LEU A 209 -3.43 -10.09 -7.71
N TRP A 210 -3.52 -11.35 -7.32
CA TRP A 210 -2.42 -12.02 -6.64
C TRP A 210 -1.34 -12.41 -7.65
N PRO A 211 -0.04 -12.33 -7.33
CA PRO A 211 1.04 -12.62 -8.28
C PRO A 211 0.89 -13.98 -8.98
N LYS A 212 0.43 -15.00 -8.24
CA LYS A 212 0.19 -16.35 -8.80
C LYS A 212 -0.89 -16.40 -9.89
N TRP A 213 -1.75 -15.39 -9.99
CA TRP A 213 -2.81 -15.33 -11.00
C TRP A 213 -2.36 -14.62 -12.28
N LEU A 214 -1.20 -13.95 -12.27
CA LEU A 214 -0.70 -13.24 -13.45
C LEU A 214 -0.24 -14.16 -14.57
N SER A 215 -0.13 -15.48 -14.32
CA SER A 215 0.05 -16.50 -15.36
C SER A 215 -1.22 -16.74 -16.19
N ASP A 216 -2.39 -16.35 -15.70
CA ASP A 216 -3.62 -16.31 -16.49
C ASP A 216 -3.71 -14.97 -17.22
N GLU A 217 -3.33 -14.99 -18.50
CA GLU A 217 -3.28 -13.80 -19.35
C GLU A 217 -4.66 -13.15 -19.58
N SER A 218 -5.76 -13.84 -19.25
CA SER A 218 -7.12 -13.30 -19.40
C SER A 218 -7.54 -12.33 -18.28
N LEU A 219 -6.92 -12.40 -17.09
CA LEU A 219 -7.40 -11.68 -15.92
C LEU A 219 -7.13 -10.18 -15.99
N VAL A 220 -5.96 -9.75 -16.44
CA VAL A 220 -5.66 -8.32 -16.58
C VAL A 220 -6.57 -7.66 -17.63
N PRO A 221 -6.77 -8.21 -18.84
CA PRO A 221 -7.77 -7.71 -19.78
C PRO A 221 -9.18 -7.62 -19.15
N ARG A 222 -9.63 -8.66 -18.45
CA ARG A 222 -10.94 -8.66 -17.76
C ARG A 222 -11.09 -7.51 -16.76
N VAL A 223 -10.06 -7.23 -15.97
CA VAL A 223 -10.04 -6.08 -15.05
C VAL A 223 -10.20 -4.77 -15.84
N ARG A 224 -9.49 -4.62 -16.97
CA ARG A 224 -9.53 -3.42 -17.83
C ARG A 224 -10.86 -3.24 -18.55
N GLU A 225 -11.46 -4.29 -19.06
CA GLU A 225 -12.77 -4.28 -19.72
C GLU A 225 -13.90 -3.83 -18.79
N LEU A 226 -13.77 -4.14 -17.50
CA LEU A 226 -14.68 -3.65 -16.46
C LEU A 226 -14.40 -2.21 -16.02
N GLY A 227 -13.44 -1.52 -16.63
CA GLY A 227 -13.05 -0.15 -16.29
C GLY A 227 -12.39 -0.01 -14.91
N LEU A 228 -11.73 -1.07 -14.44
CA LEU A 228 -11.09 -1.13 -13.12
C LEU A 228 -9.59 -0.83 -13.20
N GLU A 229 -9.06 -0.23 -12.15
CA GLU A 229 -7.63 -0.08 -11.91
C GLU A 229 -7.05 -1.37 -11.32
N LEU A 230 -5.77 -1.60 -11.59
CA LEU A 230 -5.05 -2.81 -11.15
C LEU A 230 -4.11 -2.47 -10.00
N HIS A 231 -4.23 -3.22 -8.89
CA HIS A 231 -3.27 -3.23 -7.79
C HIS A 231 -2.48 -4.54 -7.79
N LEU A 232 -1.16 -4.47 -7.69
CA LEU A 232 -0.28 -5.63 -7.58
C LEU A 232 0.64 -5.51 -6.35
N GLY A 233 0.99 -6.67 -5.78
CA GLY A 233 1.97 -6.75 -4.70
C GLY A 233 3.35 -7.11 -5.23
N THR A 234 4.35 -6.40 -4.77
CA THR A 234 5.76 -6.79 -4.88
C THR A 234 6.21 -7.41 -3.56
N GLY A 235 7.32 -8.12 -3.51
CA GLY A 235 7.98 -8.42 -2.26
C GLY A 235 8.67 -7.16 -1.71
N THR A 236 10.00 -7.10 -1.84
CA THR A 236 10.80 -5.96 -1.35
C THR A 236 10.90 -4.78 -2.34
N GLY A 237 10.29 -4.89 -3.52
CA GLY A 237 10.28 -3.80 -4.51
C GLY A 237 11.59 -3.67 -5.31
N THR A 238 12.38 -4.72 -5.39
CA THR A 238 13.59 -4.76 -6.22
C THR A 238 13.25 -4.66 -7.70
N LYS A 239 14.24 -4.27 -8.52
CA LYS A 239 14.06 -4.20 -9.97
C LYS A 239 13.61 -5.52 -10.59
N ALA A 240 14.12 -6.64 -10.08
CA ALA A 240 13.76 -7.98 -10.57
C ALA A 240 12.28 -8.32 -10.29
N GLU A 241 11.73 -7.88 -9.16
CA GLU A 241 10.33 -8.09 -8.79
C GLU A 241 9.39 -7.12 -9.51
N VAL A 242 9.81 -5.86 -9.67
CA VAL A 242 8.97 -4.78 -10.20
C VAL A 242 8.84 -4.85 -11.73
N LEU A 243 9.93 -5.17 -12.44
CA LEU A 243 9.95 -5.13 -13.91
C LEU A 243 8.87 -6.03 -14.56
N PRO A 244 8.68 -7.29 -14.15
CA PRO A 244 7.60 -8.12 -14.69
C PRO A 244 6.19 -7.55 -14.41
N LEU A 245 5.99 -6.93 -13.24
CA LEU A 245 4.70 -6.35 -12.87
C LEU A 245 4.37 -5.10 -13.68
N LEU A 246 5.36 -4.28 -14.04
CA LEU A 246 5.17 -3.11 -14.89
C LEU A 246 4.64 -3.46 -16.29
N ALA A 247 4.87 -4.68 -16.79
CA ALA A 247 4.29 -5.14 -18.05
C ALA A 247 2.75 -5.14 -18.03
N HIS A 248 2.14 -5.31 -16.85
CA HIS A 248 0.69 -5.28 -16.65
C HIS A 248 0.14 -3.85 -16.42
N LYS A 249 1.01 -2.84 -16.40
CA LYS A 249 0.67 -1.41 -16.22
C LYS A 249 -0.21 -1.15 -14.99
N PRO A 250 0.19 -1.57 -13.78
CA PRO A 250 -0.62 -1.34 -12.57
C PRO A 250 -0.68 0.15 -12.21
N GLU A 251 -1.81 0.59 -11.67
CA GLU A 251 -1.98 1.94 -11.13
C GLU A 251 -1.47 2.05 -9.68
N SER A 252 -1.39 0.94 -8.96
CA SER A 252 -0.83 0.93 -7.62
C SER A 252 -0.02 -0.34 -7.34
N LEU A 253 1.01 -0.19 -6.51
CA LEU A 253 1.86 -1.29 -6.06
C LEU A 253 1.97 -1.28 -4.54
N SER A 254 1.91 -2.46 -3.90
CA SER A 254 2.29 -2.63 -2.50
C SER A 254 3.64 -3.32 -2.37
N SER A 255 4.39 -2.97 -1.30
CA SER A 255 5.71 -3.55 -1.04
C SER A 255 5.98 -3.69 0.45
N ASP A 256 6.73 -4.73 0.81
CA ASP A 256 7.28 -4.92 2.14
C ASP A 256 8.36 -3.87 2.47
N ASP A 257 9.05 -3.32 1.45
CA ASP A 257 9.96 -2.19 1.56
C ASP A 257 9.55 -1.07 0.58
N PRO A 258 8.66 -0.17 0.99
CA PRO A 258 8.20 0.92 0.14
C PRO A 258 9.30 1.91 -0.25
N ALA A 259 10.38 2.02 0.54
CA ALA A 259 11.53 2.86 0.18
C ALA A 259 12.29 2.28 -1.02
N GLN A 260 12.54 0.97 -1.00
CA GLN A 260 13.17 0.29 -2.11
C GLN A 260 12.30 0.34 -3.37
N LEU A 261 10.98 0.13 -3.23
CA LEU A 261 10.05 0.23 -4.36
C LEU A 261 10.07 1.63 -4.99
N LEU A 262 9.99 2.68 -4.19
CA LEU A 262 10.05 4.08 -4.68
C LEU A 262 11.38 4.38 -5.38
N LYS A 263 12.50 3.91 -4.82
CA LYS A 263 13.81 4.02 -5.46
C LYS A 263 13.85 3.30 -6.81
N THR A 264 13.30 2.09 -6.89
CA THR A 264 13.23 1.30 -8.13
C THR A 264 12.40 2.02 -9.20
N LEU A 265 11.21 2.54 -8.85
CA LEU A 265 10.36 3.31 -9.75
C LEU A 265 11.05 4.60 -10.21
N GLY A 266 11.69 5.33 -9.29
CA GLY A 266 12.47 6.53 -9.58
C GLY A 266 13.60 6.26 -10.58
N GLY A 267 14.29 5.14 -10.45
CA GLY A 267 15.33 4.71 -11.38
C GLY A 267 14.83 4.52 -12.82
N TYR A 268 13.59 4.06 -13.02
CA TYR A 268 12.99 3.99 -14.37
C TYR A 268 12.62 5.36 -14.92
N LEU A 269 12.29 6.33 -14.06
CA LEU A 269 11.90 7.68 -14.44
C LEU A 269 13.12 8.62 -14.66
N GLY A 270 14.35 8.11 -14.42
CA GLY A 270 15.57 8.89 -14.55
C GLY A 270 15.76 9.94 -13.44
N SER A 271 15.01 9.83 -12.31
CA SER A 271 15.27 10.66 -11.14
C SER A 271 16.63 10.25 -10.55
N LYS A 272 17.54 11.21 -10.47
CA LYS A 272 18.77 11.07 -9.66
C LYS A 272 18.32 11.05 -8.20
N ASP A 273 18.78 10.03 -7.44
CA ASP A 273 18.56 9.91 -5.99
C ASP A 273 18.93 11.18 -5.23
#